data_c913fcb5b52dec394816a9d5bbbf19e4
#
_entry.id   c913fcb5b52dec394816a9d5bbbf19e4
#
_cell.length_a   1.000
_cell.length_b   1.000
_cell.length_c   1.000
_cell.angle_alpha   90.00
_cell.angle_beta   90.00
_cell.angle_gamma   90.00
#
_symmetry.space_group_name_H-M   'P 1'
#
loop_
_entity.id
_entity.type
_entity.pdbx_description
1 polymer ?
#
loop_
_entity_poly.entity_id
_entity_poly.type
_entity_poly.pdbx_seq_one_letter_code
_entity_poly.pdbx_strand_id
1 'polypeptide(L)'
;MAMAKAAKELIEKNVHYQDGTPVECVISPCTIGGAEAAKCAEYFSTQNVCASLAVTPCWCYGSETMDLSGDTVKAVWGFNGTERPGAVYLAAVMAAFAQRGLPAFLMYGHDVQDIDDNTVPDDVAEKMIRWQRAQLP
;
A
#
# COMPACT_ATOMS: atom_id res chain seq x y z
N MET A 1 -11.77 -0.08 0.14
CA MET A 1 -11.63 1.28 -0.46
C MET A 1 -11.51 2.38 0.60
N ALA A 2 -12.29 2.36 1.69
CA ALA A 2 -12.23 3.42 2.71
C ALA A 2 -10.82 3.61 3.31
N MET A 3 -10.17 2.53 3.74
CA MET A 3 -8.81 2.59 4.28
C MET A 3 -7.76 3.07 3.27
N ALA A 4 -7.92 2.76 1.98
CA ALA A 4 -7.02 3.29 0.95
C ALA A 4 -7.20 4.81 0.79
N LYS A 5 -8.43 5.31 0.91
CA LYS A 5 -8.70 6.76 0.92
C LYS A 5 -8.11 7.43 2.17
N ALA A 6 -8.29 6.83 3.34
CA ALA A 6 -7.71 7.34 4.58
C ALA A 6 -6.17 7.40 4.52
N ALA A 7 -5.53 6.37 3.96
CA ALA A 7 -4.08 6.36 3.74
C ALA A 7 -3.64 7.46 2.75
N LYS A 8 -4.37 7.66 1.65
CA LYS A 8 -4.13 8.75 0.69
C LYS A 8 -4.19 10.11 1.39
N GLU A 9 -5.29 10.40 2.09
CA GLU A 9 -5.49 11.68 2.79
C GLU A 9 -4.40 11.93 3.83
N LEU A 10 -4.01 10.88 4.57
CA LEU A 10 -2.91 10.93 5.53
C LEU A 10 -1.59 11.33 4.87
N ILE A 11 -1.24 10.68 3.76
CA ILE A 11 0.01 10.94 3.04
C ILE A 11 0.00 12.37 2.47
N GLU A 12 -1.01 12.75 1.72
CA GLU A 12 -1.11 14.07 1.08
C GLU A 12 -1.10 15.22 2.08
N LYS A 13 -1.68 15.01 3.27
CA LYS A 13 -1.68 16.01 4.35
C LYS A 13 -0.31 16.19 5.01
N ASN A 14 0.50 15.14 5.08
CA ASN A 14 1.70 15.12 5.93
C ASN A 14 3.02 15.04 5.17
N VAL A 15 2.98 14.79 3.86
CA VAL A 15 4.18 14.62 3.04
C VAL A 15 4.19 15.63 1.90
N HIS A 16 5.22 16.46 1.89
CA HIS A 16 5.37 17.54 0.94
C HIS A 16 6.79 17.55 0.36
N TYR A 17 6.93 18.00 -0.87
CA TYR A 17 8.21 18.31 -1.48
C TYR A 17 8.86 19.51 -0.78
N GLN A 18 10.14 19.77 -1.10
CA GLN A 18 10.89 20.89 -0.50
C GLN A 18 10.26 22.27 -0.78
N ASP A 19 9.56 22.43 -1.88
CA ASP A 19 8.84 23.65 -2.25
C ASP A 19 7.49 23.81 -1.55
N GLY A 20 7.09 22.85 -0.71
CA GLY A 20 5.82 22.83 0.01
C GLY A 20 4.67 22.21 -0.77
N THR A 21 4.88 21.76 -2.01
CA THR A 21 3.86 21.06 -2.78
C THR A 21 3.55 19.70 -2.15
N PRO A 22 2.26 19.35 -1.90
CA PRO A 22 1.93 18.05 -1.37
C PRO A 22 2.23 16.93 -2.38
N VAL A 23 2.57 15.76 -1.86
CA VAL A 23 2.65 14.54 -2.68
C VAL A 23 1.24 14.22 -3.20
N GLU A 24 1.13 13.89 -4.46
CA GLU A 24 -0.12 13.45 -5.07
C GLU A 24 -0.24 11.92 -5.02
N CYS A 25 -1.36 11.42 -4.52
CA CYS A 25 -1.67 10.00 -4.46
C CYS A 25 -2.83 9.66 -5.40
N VAL A 26 -2.64 8.66 -6.23
CA VAL A 26 -3.70 8.08 -7.07
C VAL A 26 -4.16 6.74 -6.48
N ILE A 27 -5.44 6.43 -6.59
CA ILE A 27 -6.01 5.17 -6.09
C ILE A 27 -6.50 4.36 -7.28
N SER A 28 -6.01 3.12 -7.38
CA SER A 28 -6.59 2.13 -8.29
C SER A 28 -7.88 1.56 -7.70
N PRO A 29 -8.83 1.13 -8.52
CA PRO A 29 -9.93 0.27 -8.08
C PRO A 29 -9.43 -0.95 -7.32
N CYS A 30 -10.31 -1.54 -6.50
CA CYS A 30 -9.99 -2.71 -5.71
C CYS A 30 -9.53 -3.87 -6.60
N THR A 31 -8.41 -4.49 -6.26
CA THR A 31 -7.91 -5.68 -6.96
C THR A 31 -8.39 -6.93 -6.23
N ILE A 32 -9.06 -7.84 -6.95
CA ILE A 32 -9.58 -9.08 -6.43
C ILE A 32 -8.83 -10.29 -7.00
N GLY A 33 -8.15 -10.10 -8.12
CA GLY A 33 -7.39 -11.14 -8.81
C GLY A 33 -6.40 -10.60 -9.82
N GLY A 34 -5.73 -11.51 -10.54
CA GLY A 34 -4.64 -11.16 -11.43
C GLY A 34 -5.01 -10.23 -12.58
N ALA A 35 -6.24 -10.34 -13.11
CA ALA A 35 -6.69 -9.46 -14.20
C ALA A 35 -6.85 -8.01 -13.75
N GLU A 36 -7.38 -7.79 -12.55
CA GLU A 36 -7.50 -6.46 -11.94
C GLU A 36 -6.12 -5.93 -11.52
N ALA A 37 -5.23 -6.79 -11.05
CA ALA A 37 -3.87 -6.42 -10.71
C ALA A 37 -3.08 -5.93 -11.94
N ALA A 38 -3.21 -6.62 -13.08
CA ALA A 38 -2.61 -6.18 -14.33
C ALA A 38 -3.13 -4.81 -14.79
N LYS A 39 -4.45 -4.58 -14.71
CA LYS A 39 -5.05 -3.27 -15.00
C LYS A 39 -4.57 -2.18 -14.03
N CYS A 40 -4.39 -2.52 -12.76
CA CYS A 40 -3.83 -1.61 -11.77
C CYS A 40 -2.40 -1.21 -12.16
N ALA A 41 -1.57 -2.17 -12.54
CA ALA A 41 -0.20 -1.92 -12.98
C ALA A 41 -0.15 -1.02 -14.22
N GLU A 42 -1.01 -1.27 -15.21
CA GLU A 42 -1.14 -0.43 -16.40
C GLU A 42 -1.58 0.99 -16.02
N TYR A 43 -2.60 1.13 -15.19
CA TYR A 43 -3.08 2.44 -14.72
C TYR A 43 -1.97 3.21 -14.01
N PHE A 44 -1.26 2.60 -13.07
CA PHE A 44 -0.16 3.25 -12.35
C PHE A 44 0.99 3.65 -13.29
N SER A 45 1.28 2.84 -14.31
CA SER A 45 2.25 3.20 -15.34
C SER A 45 1.84 4.46 -16.10
N THR A 46 0.55 4.61 -16.45
CA THR A 46 0.06 5.83 -17.14
C THR A 46 0.10 7.08 -16.25
N GLN A 47 0.09 6.90 -14.92
CA GLN A 47 0.18 7.99 -13.94
C GLN A 47 1.63 8.31 -13.54
N ASN A 48 2.62 7.58 -14.04
CA ASN A 48 4.04 7.73 -13.69
C ASN A 48 4.30 7.67 -12.18
N VAL A 49 3.64 6.76 -11.45
CA VAL A 49 3.85 6.61 -10.01
C VAL A 49 5.26 6.10 -9.73
N CYS A 50 5.93 6.68 -8.73
CA CYS A 50 7.26 6.26 -8.29
C CYS A 50 7.22 5.26 -7.13
N ALA A 51 6.12 5.22 -6.39
CA ALA A 51 5.94 4.34 -5.25
C ALA A 51 4.50 3.83 -5.18
N SER A 52 4.30 2.62 -4.67
CA SER A 52 2.98 2.01 -4.53
C SER A 52 2.77 1.44 -3.13
N LEU A 53 1.58 1.66 -2.59
CA LEU A 53 1.13 1.13 -1.30
C LEU A 53 -0.05 0.19 -1.52
N ALA A 54 0.13 -1.09 -1.22
CA ALA A 54 -0.96 -2.04 -1.17
C ALA A 54 -1.62 -2.04 0.21
N VAL A 55 -2.91 -1.72 0.28
CA VAL A 55 -3.72 -1.72 1.51
C VAL A 55 -4.55 -2.99 1.56
N THR A 56 -4.21 -3.91 2.45
CA THR A 56 -4.75 -5.28 2.44
C THR A 56 -5.46 -5.62 3.74
N PRO A 57 -6.79 -5.41 3.80
CA PRO A 57 -7.59 -5.72 4.99
C PRO A 57 -7.89 -7.21 5.16
N CYS A 58 -7.73 -7.99 4.09
CA CYS A 58 -8.08 -9.41 4.09
C CYS A 58 -7.07 -10.23 3.28
N TRP A 59 -7.08 -11.55 3.52
CA TRP A 59 -6.25 -12.48 2.77
C TRP A 59 -6.69 -12.59 1.30
N CYS A 60 -5.73 -12.58 0.40
CA CYS A 60 -5.88 -12.87 -1.03
C CYS A 60 -4.71 -13.74 -1.53
N TYR A 61 -4.73 -14.14 -2.78
CA TYR A 61 -3.69 -15.03 -3.33
C TYR A 61 -2.46 -14.22 -3.73
N GLY A 62 -1.53 -14.09 -2.89
CA GLY A 62 -0.22 -13.44 -2.84
C GLY A 62 0.52 -12.92 -4.09
N SER A 63 -0.03 -13.02 -5.29
CA SER A 63 0.66 -12.62 -6.53
C SER A 63 0.26 -11.25 -7.07
N GLU A 64 -0.84 -10.68 -6.59
CA GLU A 64 -1.45 -9.50 -7.21
C GLU A 64 -0.55 -8.26 -7.18
N THR A 65 0.16 -8.04 -6.09
CA THR A 65 1.10 -6.93 -5.98
C THR A 65 2.40 -7.13 -6.74
N MET A 66 2.67 -8.37 -7.19
CA MET A 66 3.85 -8.69 -7.98
C MET A 66 3.77 -8.21 -9.43
N ASP A 67 2.58 -7.89 -9.92
CA ASP A 67 2.36 -7.33 -11.26
C ASP A 67 2.74 -5.84 -11.35
N LEU A 68 2.92 -5.16 -10.22
CA LEU A 68 3.39 -3.78 -10.20
C LEU A 68 4.83 -3.69 -10.68
N SER A 69 5.17 -2.60 -11.39
CA SER A 69 6.50 -2.39 -11.96
C SER A 69 7.63 -2.64 -10.96
N GLY A 70 8.64 -3.39 -11.37
CA GLY A 70 9.84 -3.66 -10.59
C GLY A 70 10.63 -2.39 -10.21
N ASP A 71 10.49 -1.34 -11.01
CA ASP A 71 11.23 -0.07 -10.85
C ASP A 71 10.59 0.87 -9.80
N THR A 72 9.39 0.55 -9.30
CA THR A 72 8.72 1.36 -8.28
C THR A 72 9.00 0.81 -6.88
N VAL A 73 9.14 1.71 -5.91
CA VAL A 73 9.26 1.32 -4.50
C VAL A 73 7.91 0.85 -3.98
N LYS A 74 7.89 -0.30 -3.31
CA LYS A 74 6.66 -0.93 -2.85
C LYS A 74 6.58 -0.97 -1.34
N ALA A 75 5.37 -0.73 -0.84
CA ALA A 75 5.00 -1.02 0.54
C ALA A 75 3.70 -1.82 0.58
N VAL A 76 3.57 -2.65 1.59
CA VAL A 76 2.35 -3.42 1.85
C VAL A 76 1.93 -3.19 3.30
N TRP A 77 0.72 -2.68 3.49
CA TRP A 77 0.06 -2.59 4.77
C TRP A 77 -0.96 -3.71 4.88
N GLY A 78 -0.67 -4.70 5.73
CA GLY A 78 -1.60 -5.78 6.05
C GLY A 78 -2.12 -5.64 7.47
N PHE A 79 -3.43 -5.75 7.65
CA PHE A 79 -4.09 -5.68 8.94
C PHE A 79 -5.27 -6.66 9.01
N ASN A 80 -5.70 -6.97 10.22
CA ASN A 80 -6.76 -7.94 10.46
C ASN A 80 -8.09 -7.19 10.68
N GLY A 81 -8.73 -6.80 9.58
CA GLY A 81 -10.03 -6.11 9.59
C GLY A 81 -11.22 -7.00 9.26
N THR A 82 -10.99 -8.28 9.02
CA THR A 82 -12.02 -9.27 8.63
C THR A 82 -11.67 -10.66 9.19
N GLU A 83 -12.56 -11.61 9.00
CA GLU A 83 -12.30 -13.03 9.32
C GLU A 83 -11.12 -13.64 8.53
N ARG A 84 -10.73 -13.00 7.43
CA ARG A 84 -9.58 -13.39 6.61
C ARG A 84 -8.44 -12.40 6.84
N PRO A 85 -7.45 -12.74 7.66
CA PRO A 85 -6.44 -11.78 8.11
C PRO A 85 -5.53 -11.29 6.98
N GLY A 86 -5.46 -9.99 6.80
CA GLY A 86 -4.54 -9.33 5.85
C GLY A 86 -3.07 -9.45 6.26
N ALA A 87 -2.78 -9.66 7.54
CA ALA A 87 -1.42 -9.92 8.02
C ALA A 87 -0.82 -11.21 7.45
N VAL A 88 -1.63 -12.22 7.17
CA VAL A 88 -1.17 -13.46 6.50
C VAL A 88 -0.77 -13.17 5.05
N TYR A 89 -1.56 -12.37 4.34
CA TYR A 89 -1.20 -11.91 3.00
C TYR A 89 0.10 -11.11 3.01
N LEU A 90 0.25 -10.19 3.96
CA LEU A 90 1.46 -9.40 4.14
C LEU A 90 2.70 -10.28 4.27
N ALA A 91 2.66 -11.30 5.13
CA ALA A 91 3.76 -12.23 5.31
C ALA A 91 4.10 -13.00 4.02
N ALA A 92 3.08 -13.49 3.31
CA ALA A 92 3.25 -14.24 2.07
C ALA A 92 3.85 -13.37 0.94
N VAL A 93 3.34 -12.18 0.73
CA VAL A 93 3.83 -11.30 -0.34
C VAL A 93 5.23 -10.75 -0.04
N MET A 94 5.55 -10.48 1.22
CA MET A 94 6.90 -10.07 1.61
C MET A 94 7.92 -11.18 1.36
N ALA A 95 7.56 -12.43 1.64
CA ALA A 95 8.39 -13.58 1.29
C ALA A 95 8.60 -13.71 -0.23
N ALA A 96 7.55 -13.49 -1.03
CA ALA A 96 7.64 -13.53 -2.48
C ALA A 96 8.54 -12.42 -3.05
N PHE A 97 8.46 -11.20 -2.54
CA PHE A 97 9.36 -10.10 -2.90
C PHE A 97 10.81 -10.44 -2.55
N ALA A 98 11.05 -10.96 -1.34
CA ALA A 98 12.39 -11.36 -0.90
C ALA A 98 13.00 -12.45 -1.79
N GLN A 99 12.22 -13.46 -2.18
CA GLN A 99 12.67 -14.53 -3.09
C GLN A 99 13.05 -14.00 -4.48
N ARG A 100 12.44 -12.92 -4.93
CA ARG A 100 12.74 -12.26 -6.20
C ARG A 100 13.86 -11.22 -6.10
N GLY A 101 14.37 -10.94 -4.92
CA GLY A 101 15.34 -9.88 -4.70
C GLY A 101 14.77 -8.47 -4.90
N LEU A 102 13.45 -8.32 -4.82
CA LEU A 102 12.76 -7.04 -4.99
C LEU A 102 12.56 -6.38 -3.62
N PRO A 103 12.99 -5.12 -3.44
CA PRO A 103 12.76 -4.41 -2.19
C PRO A 103 11.28 -4.09 -2.01
N ALA A 104 10.76 -4.36 -0.81
CA ALA A 104 9.43 -3.97 -0.40
C ALA A 104 9.42 -3.66 1.10
N PHE A 105 8.52 -2.74 1.51
CA PHE A 105 8.40 -2.30 2.90
C PHE A 105 7.15 -2.91 3.54
N LEU A 106 7.37 -3.59 4.64
CA LEU A 106 6.31 -4.16 5.47
C LEU A 106 5.74 -3.06 6.39
N MET A 107 4.42 -2.91 6.39
CA MET A 107 3.70 -2.09 7.36
C MET A 107 2.70 -2.95 8.11
N TYR A 108 2.92 -3.09 9.39
CA TYR A 108 2.03 -3.75 10.34
C TYR A 108 2.06 -2.98 11.66
N GLY A 109 0.95 -2.93 12.34
CA GLY A 109 0.78 -2.24 13.61
C GLY A 109 -0.53 -2.68 14.26
N HIS A 110 -1.23 -1.77 14.94
CA HIS A 110 -2.54 -2.07 15.48
C HIS A 110 -3.51 -2.48 14.38
N ASP A 111 -4.30 -3.52 14.65
CA ASP A 111 -5.33 -3.99 13.74
C ASP A 111 -6.51 -3.01 13.69
N VAL A 112 -7.14 -2.92 12.53
CA VAL A 112 -8.40 -2.22 12.33
C VAL A 112 -9.50 -3.29 12.36
N GLN A 113 -10.14 -3.46 13.50
CA GLN A 113 -11.11 -4.53 13.72
C GLN A 113 -12.56 -4.12 13.43
N ASP A 114 -12.83 -2.82 13.41
CA ASP A 114 -14.13 -2.31 13.04
C ASP A 114 -14.14 -1.98 11.55
N ILE A 115 -15.02 -2.64 10.80
CA ILE A 115 -15.15 -2.42 9.35
C ILE A 115 -15.60 -0.99 9.01
N ASP A 116 -16.24 -0.31 9.95
CA ASP A 116 -16.69 1.08 9.82
C ASP A 116 -15.62 2.07 10.30
N ASP A 117 -14.56 1.61 10.95
CA ASP A 117 -13.43 2.46 11.30
C ASP A 117 -12.55 2.69 10.07
N ASN A 118 -12.50 3.94 9.64
CA ASN A 118 -11.69 4.40 8.52
C ASN A 118 -10.44 5.15 8.97
N THR A 119 -10.04 4.99 10.22
CA THR A 119 -8.88 5.66 10.82
C THR A 119 -7.65 4.78 10.65
N VAL A 120 -6.59 5.32 10.07
CA VAL A 120 -5.28 4.67 10.06
C VAL A 120 -4.69 4.72 11.47
N PRO A 121 -4.34 3.57 12.09
CA PRO A 121 -3.71 3.56 13.43
C PRO A 121 -2.44 4.42 13.46
N ASP A 122 -2.20 5.12 14.58
CA ASP A 122 -1.11 6.08 14.70
C ASP A 122 0.27 5.48 14.43
N ASP A 123 0.53 4.27 14.89
CA ASP A 123 1.79 3.56 14.67
C ASP A 123 1.99 3.15 13.20
N VAL A 124 0.92 2.89 12.46
CA VAL A 124 0.94 2.63 11.01
C VAL A 124 1.08 3.94 10.25
N ALA A 125 0.38 5.00 10.68
CA ALA A 125 0.45 6.33 10.09
C ALA A 125 1.88 6.87 10.10
N GLU A 126 2.60 6.72 11.22
CA GLU A 126 4.00 7.11 11.34
C GLU A 126 4.88 6.34 10.33
N LYS A 127 4.66 5.04 10.16
CA LYS A 127 5.40 4.21 9.20
C LYS A 127 5.14 4.64 7.75
N MET A 128 3.88 4.94 7.42
CA MET A 128 3.50 5.41 6.07
C MET A 128 4.17 6.75 5.74
N ILE A 129 4.10 7.71 6.65
CA ILE A 129 4.69 9.04 6.45
C ILE A 129 6.22 8.92 6.31
N ARG A 130 6.86 8.14 7.16
CA ARG A 130 8.31 7.91 7.10
C ARG A 130 8.73 7.25 5.79
N TRP A 131 8.00 6.20 5.37
CA TRP A 131 8.26 5.51 4.12
C TRP A 131 8.13 6.45 2.92
N GLN A 132 7.05 7.21 2.84
CA GLN A 132 6.81 8.11 1.72
C GLN A 132 7.84 9.26 1.67
N ARG A 133 8.21 9.84 2.81
CA ARG A 133 9.26 10.86 2.88
C ARG A 133 10.61 10.36 2.37
N ALA A 134 10.92 9.10 2.60
CA ALA A 134 12.16 8.50 2.11
C ALA A 134 12.20 8.31 0.58
N GLN A 135 11.07 8.50 -0.12
CA GLN A 135 11.01 8.43 -1.58
C GLN A 135 11.16 9.81 -2.24
N LEU A 136 11.14 10.89 -1.45
CA LEU A 136 11.31 12.24 -1.99
C LEU A 136 12.78 12.52 -2.26
N PRO A 137 13.07 13.27 -3.34
CA PRO A 137 14.43 13.69 -3.66
C PRO A 137 14.99 14.68 -2.65
#